data_0d2243c8d58101c9bc9632eb500f9b00
#
_entry.id   0d2243c8d58101c9bc9632eb500f9b00
#
_cell.length_a   1.000
_cell.length_b   1.000
_cell.length_c   1.000
_cell.angle_alpha   90.00
_cell.angle_beta   90.00
_cell.angle_gamma   90.00
#
_symmetry.space_group_name_H-M   'P 1'
#
loop_
_entity.id
_entity.type
_entity.pdbx_description
1 polymer ?
#
loop_
_entity_poly.entity_id
_entity_poly.type
_entity_poly.pdbx_seq_one_letter_code
_entity_poly.pdbx_strand_id
1 'polypeptide(L)'
;MAHILAFESFDGGSHKQFRKTLTMHSSHDRHWVTLPPKDWKWRMTIGAKELLTRAESEGFLDQVPDVIFVTSLVDAAALRALLPEQLRNIPLVLYMHENQVEYPVDPDQDEDQRDVHFALTNLNSIFSADLVLWNSRWNLESFLGGLT
;
A
#
# COMPACT_ATOMS: atom_id res chain seq x y z
N MET A 1 19.55 -6.69 -11.55
CA MET A 1 18.90 -5.45 -11.03
C MET A 1 17.44 -5.51 -11.47
N ALA A 2 16.51 -5.50 -10.53
CA ALA A 2 15.08 -5.60 -10.85
C ALA A 2 14.49 -4.21 -11.12
N HIS A 3 13.51 -4.15 -12.03
CA HIS A 3 12.67 -2.98 -12.27
C HIS A 3 11.41 -3.08 -11.42
N ILE A 4 11.18 -2.10 -10.53
CA ILE A 4 10.09 -2.09 -9.56
C ILE A 4 9.16 -0.90 -9.86
N LEU A 5 7.87 -1.18 -10.03
CA LEU A 5 6.83 -0.17 -10.05
C LEU A 5 6.20 -0.09 -8.65
N ALA A 6 6.37 1.05 -7.99
CA ALA A 6 6.01 1.23 -6.59
C ALA A 6 4.89 2.27 -6.41
N PHE A 7 3.93 1.97 -5.53
CA PHE A 7 2.77 2.81 -5.27
C PHE A 7 2.67 3.21 -3.79
N GLU A 8 2.52 4.51 -3.55
CA GLU A 8 2.31 5.08 -2.22
C GLU A 8 1.18 6.11 -2.28
N SER A 9 0.08 5.83 -1.60
CA SER A 9 -1.11 6.70 -1.62
C SER A 9 -1.03 7.88 -0.64
N PHE A 10 -0.04 7.89 0.27
CA PHE A 10 0.12 8.93 1.29
C PHE A 10 1.60 9.30 1.47
N ASP A 11 2.17 10.04 0.52
CA ASP A 11 3.61 10.38 0.52
C ASP A 11 3.95 11.51 1.51
N GLY A 12 3.83 11.22 2.81
CA GLY A 12 4.14 12.15 3.90
C GLY A 12 4.66 11.45 5.15
N GLY A 13 5.21 12.21 6.07
CA GLY A 13 5.69 11.72 7.35
C GLY A 13 6.63 10.51 7.22
N SER A 14 6.34 9.45 7.98
CA SER A 14 7.10 8.21 8.00
C SER A 14 7.07 7.46 6.66
N HIS A 15 5.96 7.50 5.92
CA HIS A 15 5.84 6.90 4.58
C HIS A 15 6.84 7.51 3.60
N LYS A 16 6.90 8.84 3.54
CA LYS A 16 7.86 9.56 2.70
C LYS A 16 9.30 9.27 3.10
N GLN A 17 9.57 9.20 4.41
CA GLN A 17 10.91 8.88 4.91
C GLN A 17 11.32 7.45 4.52
N PHE A 18 10.42 6.47 4.69
CA PHE A 18 10.64 5.09 4.25
C PHE A 18 10.96 5.02 2.76
N ARG A 19 10.12 5.65 1.92
CA ARG A 19 10.31 5.69 0.47
C ARG A 19 11.68 6.25 0.09
N LYS A 20 12.08 7.37 0.68
CA LYS A 20 13.39 8.01 0.43
C LYS A 20 14.54 7.09 0.84
N THR A 21 14.45 6.48 2.03
CA THR A 21 15.49 5.58 2.55
C THR A 21 15.60 4.34 1.66
N LEU A 22 14.49 3.73 1.29
CA LEU A 22 14.48 2.58 0.40
C LEU A 22 15.07 2.92 -0.98
N THR A 23 14.75 4.09 -1.51
CA THR A 23 15.31 4.56 -2.79
C THR A 23 16.83 4.78 -2.70
N MET A 24 17.32 5.33 -1.60
CA MET A 24 18.72 5.64 -1.42
C MET A 24 19.60 4.38 -1.25
N HIS A 25 19.09 3.35 -0.57
CA HIS A 25 19.87 2.19 -0.16
C HIS A 25 19.64 0.93 -1.00
N SER A 26 18.75 0.96 -1.97
CA SER A 26 18.53 -0.20 -2.84
C SER A 26 19.16 -0.01 -4.22
N SER A 27 19.76 -1.08 -4.72
CA SER A 27 20.38 -1.15 -6.05
C SER A 27 19.37 -1.41 -7.20
N HIS A 28 18.09 -1.63 -6.87
CA HIS A 28 17.06 -1.88 -7.88
C HIS A 28 16.61 -0.57 -8.52
N ASP A 29 16.29 -0.63 -9.82
CA ASP A 29 15.61 0.45 -10.51
C ASP A 29 14.14 0.50 -10.09
N ARG A 30 13.63 1.70 -9.77
CA ARG A 30 12.24 1.83 -9.33
C ARG A 30 11.61 3.15 -9.71
N HIS A 31 10.36 3.05 -10.11
CA HIS A 31 9.49 4.18 -10.31
C HIS A 31 8.44 4.24 -9.21
N TRP A 32 8.40 5.36 -8.50
CA TRP A 32 7.40 5.63 -7.48
C TRP A 32 6.26 6.47 -8.05
N VAL A 33 5.06 5.95 -7.95
CA VAL A 33 3.82 6.71 -8.18
C VAL A 33 3.24 7.06 -6.82
N THR A 34 3.12 8.35 -6.52
CA THR A 34 2.74 8.81 -5.19
C THR A 34 1.57 9.79 -5.23
N LEU A 35 0.79 9.83 -4.14
CA LEU A 35 -0.24 10.84 -3.93
C LEU A 35 0.12 11.73 -2.73
N PRO A 36 -0.38 12.99 -2.68
CA PRO A 36 -0.14 13.88 -1.56
C PRO A 36 -0.62 13.32 -0.22
N PRO A 37 0.04 13.68 0.92
CA PRO A 37 -0.30 13.17 2.24
C PRO A 37 -1.48 13.93 2.86
N LYS A 38 -2.68 13.61 2.43
CA LYS A 38 -3.93 14.16 2.98
C LYS A 38 -5.06 13.17 2.79
N ASP A 39 -6.05 13.27 3.66
CA ASP A 39 -7.29 12.49 3.58
C ASP A 39 -7.04 10.97 3.45
N TRP A 40 -6.24 10.40 4.36
CA TRP A 40 -5.78 9.01 4.28
C TRP A 40 -6.92 7.99 4.17
N LYS A 41 -8.08 8.24 4.80
CA LYS A 41 -9.27 7.39 4.67
C LYS A 41 -9.78 7.36 3.24
N TRP A 42 -9.80 8.52 2.59
CA TRP A 42 -10.16 8.62 1.18
C TRP A 42 -9.12 7.93 0.29
N ARG A 43 -7.83 8.05 0.63
CA ARG A 43 -6.75 7.35 -0.09
C ARG A 43 -6.91 5.84 -0.05
N MET A 44 -7.30 5.27 1.08
CA MET A 44 -7.57 3.83 1.19
C MET A 44 -8.79 3.39 0.37
N THR A 45 -9.70 4.30 0.07
CA THR A 45 -10.94 3.98 -0.68
C THR A 45 -10.73 4.09 -2.19
N ILE A 46 -10.16 5.19 -2.67
CA ILE A 46 -10.02 5.46 -4.12
C ILE A 46 -8.58 5.62 -4.58
N GLY A 47 -7.63 5.61 -3.68
CA GLY A 47 -6.21 5.87 -3.99
C GLY A 47 -5.62 4.93 -5.02
N ALA A 48 -6.02 3.67 -5.06
CA ALA A 48 -5.59 2.71 -6.07
C ALA A 48 -5.94 3.18 -7.48
N LYS A 49 -7.16 3.67 -7.68
CA LYS A 49 -7.61 4.22 -8.98
C LYS A 49 -6.84 5.48 -9.36
N GLU A 50 -6.65 6.40 -8.42
CA GLU A 50 -5.90 7.65 -8.65
C GLU A 50 -4.44 7.36 -9.00
N LEU A 51 -3.80 6.43 -8.28
CA LEU A 51 -2.42 6.00 -8.54
C LEU A 51 -2.26 5.40 -9.94
N LEU A 52 -3.19 4.52 -10.36
CA LEU A 52 -3.13 3.92 -11.69
C LEU A 52 -3.38 4.94 -12.79
N THR A 53 -4.33 5.86 -12.60
CA THR A 53 -4.56 6.95 -13.56
C THR A 53 -3.30 7.81 -13.72
N ARG A 54 -2.60 8.08 -12.63
CA ARG A 54 -1.34 8.82 -12.66
C ARG A 54 -0.24 8.01 -13.35
N ALA A 55 -0.07 6.74 -12.98
CA ALA A 55 0.91 5.85 -13.61
C ALA A 55 0.72 5.75 -15.13
N GLU A 56 -0.52 5.66 -15.58
CA GLU A 56 -0.88 5.64 -17.00
C GLU A 56 -0.49 6.96 -17.68
N SER A 57 -0.84 8.10 -17.08
CA SER A 57 -0.51 9.43 -17.64
C SER A 57 0.99 9.71 -17.70
N GLU A 58 1.78 9.08 -16.82
CA GLU A 58 3.24 9.19 -16.78
C GLU A 58 3.94 8.10 -17.64
N GLY A 59 3.18 7.20 -18.29
CA GLY A 59 3.70 6.13 -19.15
C GLY A 59 4.31 4.94 -18.41
N PHE A 60 4.13 4.84 -17.09
CA PHE A 60 4.73 3.77 -16.29
C PHE A 60 4.03 2.41 -16.45
N LEU A 61 2.82 2.38 -17.01
CA LEU A 61 2.11 1.13 -17.30
C LEU A 61 2.48 0.51 -18.67
N ASP A 62 3.26 1.21 -19.49
CA ASP A 62 3.71 0.74 -20.81
C ASP A 62 4.88 -0.24 -20.69
N GLN A 63 5.55 -0.26 -19.55
CA GLN A 63 6.66 -1.16 -19.28
C GLN A 63 6.22 -2.22 -18.27
N VAL A 64 6.62 -3.47 -18.54
CA VAL A 64 6.34 -4.58 -17.61
C VAL A 64 7.41 -4.59 -16.52
N PRO A 65 7.08 -4.31 -15.25
CA PRO A 65 8.04 -4.38 -14.16
C PRO A 65 8.29 -5.83 -13.75
N ASP A 66 9.41 -6.08 -13.06
CA ASP A 66 9.67 -7.38 -12.44
C ASP A 66 8.83 -7.58 -11.16
N VAL A 67 8.52 -6.46 -10.46
CA VAL A 67 7.77 -6.46 -9.20
C VAL A 67 6.90 -5.21 -9.11
N ILE A 68 5.69 -5.38 -8.60
CA ILE A 68 4.82 -4.29 -8.13
C ILE A 68 4.96 -4.20 -6.62
N PHE A 69 5.27 -3.02 -6.09
CA PHE A 69 5.44 -2.77 -4.67
C PHE A 69 4.38 -1.77 -4.19
N VAL A 70 3.66 -2.09 -3.11
CA VAL A 70 2.63 -1.24 -2.54
C VAL A 70 2.78 -1.09 -1.03
N THR A 71 2.38 0.04 -0.49
CA THR A 71 2.35 0.30 0.95
C THR A 71 0.94 0.12 1.54
N SER A 72 0.84 0.03 2.86
CA SER A 72 -0.37 -0.37 3.60
C SER A 72 -1.59 0.54 3.44
N LEU A 73 -1.42 1.80 3.01
CA LEU A 73 -2.54 2.70 2.72
C LEU A 73 -3.06 2.60 1.27
N VAL A 74 -2.52 1.68 0.49
CA VAL A 74 -3.04 1.33 -0.84
C VAL A 74 -3.93 0.09 -0.71
N ASP A 75 -5.14 0.16 -1.25
CA ASP A 75 -5.96 -1.05 -1.46
C ASP A 75 -5.32 -1.89 -2.59
N ALA A 76 -4.50 -2.87 -2.20
CA ALA A 76 -3.78 -3.71 -3.14
C ALA A 76 -4.70 -4.65 -3.93
N ALA A 77 -5.85 -5.03 -3.36
CA ALA A 77 -6.84 -5.84 -4.06
C ALA A 77 -7.49 -5.03 -5.20
N ALA A 78 -7.91 -3.81 -4.90
CA ALA A 78 -8.44 -2.90 -5.91
C ALA A 78 -7.37 -2.55 -6.97
N LEU A 79 -6.13 -2.28 -6.55
CA LEU A 79 -5.03 -2.01 -7.47
C LEU A 79 -4.86 -3.18 -8.45
N ARG A 80 -4.74 -4.42 -7.95
CA ARG A 80 -4.55 -5.62 -8.79
C ARG A 80 -5.72 -5.82 -9.75
N ALA A 81 -6.96 -5.61 -9.30
CA ALA A 81 -8.14 -5.75 -10.14
C ALA A 81 -8.20 -4.72 -11.29
N LEU A 82 -7.67 -3.52 -11.06
CA LEU A 82 -7.67 -2.42 -12.02
C LEU A 82 -6.43 -2.38 -12.92
N LEU A 83 -5.40 -3.17 -12.63
CA LEU A 83 -4.19 -3.25 -13.48
C LEU A 83 -4.54 -3.69 -14.90
N PRO A 84 -3.84 -3.17 -15.92
CA PRO A 84 -3.87 -3.73 -17.27
C PRO A 84 -3.55 -5.22 -17.26
N GLU A 85 -4.13 -5.96 -18.19
CA GLU A 85 -4.03 -7.42 -18.24
C GLU A 85 -2.58 -7.93 -18.17
N GLN A 86 -1.67 -7.29 -18.91
CA GLN A 86 -0.25 -7.66 -18.94
C GLN A 86 0.47 -7.49 -17.60
N LEU A 87 -0.08 -6.73 -16.65
CA LEU A 87 0.52 -6.47 -15.34
C LEU A 87 -0.13 -7.27 -14.20
N ARG A 88 -1.27 -7.91 -14.43
CA ARG A 88 -2.04 -8.58 -13.37
C ARG A 88 -1.31 -9.75 -12.72
N ASN A 89 -0.43 -10.42 -13.47
CA ASN A 89 0.34 -11.58 -13.00
C ASN A 89 1.74 -11.22 -12.49
N ILE A 90 2.10 -9.94 -12.48
CA ILE A 90 3.37 -9.49 -11.91
C ILE A 90 3.33 -9.69 -10.40
N PRO A 91 4.40 -10.25 -9.78
CA PRO A 91 4.47 -10.39 -8.33
C PRO A 91 4.22 -9.07 -7.61
N LEU A 92 3.30 -9.08 -6.64
CA LEU A 92 2.95 -7.92 -5.83
C LEU A 92 3.47 -8.11 -4.42
N VAL A 93 4.29 -7.18 -3.98
CA VAL A 93 4.83 -7.08 -2.62
C VAL A 93 4.10 -5.98 -1.88
N LEU A 94 3.48 -6.33 -0.75
CA LEU A 94 2.81 -5.39 0.15
C LEU A 94 3.72 -5.12 1.36
N TYR A 95 4.00 -3.84 1.64
CA TYR A 95 4.69 -3.41 2.85
C TYR A 95 3.72 -2.83 3.85
N MET A 96 3.56 -3.51 4.98
CA MET A 96 2.71 -3.07 6.09
C MET A 96 3.47 -2.08 6.96
N HIS A 97 3.28 -0.80 6.69
CA HIS A 97 3.87 0.31 7.45
C HIS A 97 3.17 0.49 8.80
N GLU A 98 1.85 0.42 8.79
CA GLU A 98 0.94 0.30 9.93
C GLU A 98 -0.19 -0.68 9.58
N ASN A 99 -1.04 -1.00 10.56
CA ASN A 99 -2.26 -1.76 10.31
C ASN A 99 -3.49 -1.03 10.88
N GLN A 100 -4.61 -1.19 10.22
CA GLN A 100 -5.86 -0.50 10.59
C GLN A 100 -6.69 -1.29 11.62
N VAL A 101 -6.26 -2.48 12.00
CA VAL A 101 -6.87 -3.27 13.07
C VAL A 101 -6.57 -2.64 14.42
N GLU A 102 -5.32 -2.20 14.62
CA GLU A 102 -4.82 -1.62 15.87
C GLU A 102 -4.56 -0.11 15.78
N TYR A 103 -5.06 0.55 14.72
CA TYR A 103 -4.86 2.00 14.61
C TYR A 103 -5.55 2.72 15.77
N PRO A 104 -4.87 3.66 16.45
CA PRO A 104 -5.44 4.38 17.56
C PRO A 104 -6.74 5.08 17.18
N VAL A 105 -7.81 4.81 17.93
CA VAL A 105 -9.08 5.52 17.79
C VAL A 105 -8.97 6.83 18.55
N ASP A 106 -9.61 7.88 18.03
CA ASP A 106 -9.76 9.13 18.75
C ASP A 106 -10.43 8.85 20.13
N PRO A 107 -9.86 9.28 21.27
CA PRO A 107 -10.43 9.05 22.59
C PRO A 107 -11.89 9.55 22.74
N ASP A 108 -12.31 10.48 21.89
CA ASP A 108 -13.67 11.03 21.85
C ASP A 108 -14.62 10.23 20.93
N GLN A 109 -14.14 9.19 20.25
CA GLN A 109 -14.98 8.29 19.44
C GLN A 109 -15.32 7.02 20.23
N ASP A 110 -16.59 6.65 20.24
CA ASP A 110 -17.05 5.37 20.80
C ASP A 110 -16.28 4.20 20.16
N GLU A 111 -15.82 3.24 20.97
CA GLU A 111 -15.13 2.02 20.50
C GLU A 111 -15.96 1.26 19.45
N ASP A 112 -17.26 1.33 19.52
CA ASP A 112 -18.20 0.74 18.55
C ASP A 112 -18.19 1.41 17.17
N GLN A 113 -17.51 2.55 17.02
CA GLN A 113 -17.38 3.29 15.77
C GLN A 113 -16.04 3.05 15.05
N ARG A 114 -15.28 2.03 15.43
CA ARG A 114 -14.12 1.59 14.64
C ARG A 114 -14.58 1.30 13.22
N ASP A 115 -13.93 1.96 12.28
CA ASP A 115 -14.21 1.75 10.87
C ASP A 115 -13.59 0.43 10.40
N VAL A 116 -14.32 -0.65 10.64
CA VAL A 116 -13.93 -2.03 10.28
C VAL A 116 -13.58 -2.13 8.79
N HIS A 117 -14.10 -1.21 7.96
CA HIS A 117 -13.83 -1.20 6.53
C HIS A 117 -12.34 -1.10 6.23
N PHE A 118 -11.59 -0.28 6.95
CA PHE A 118 -10.14 -0.13 6.70
C PHE A 118 -9.33 -1.36 7.16
N ALA A 119 -9.76 -2.01 8.23
CA ALA A 119 -9.17 -3.29 8.64
C ALA A 119 -9.42 -4.38 7.58
N LEU A 120 -10.62 -4.45 7.03
CA LEU A 120 -10.95 -5.36 5.93
C LEU A 120 -10.17 -5.03 4.65
N THR A 121 -9.95 -3.75 4.35
CA THR A 121 -9.11 -3.34 3.22
C THR A 121 -7.67 -3.83 3.38
N ASN A 122 -7.09 -3.73 4.58
CA ASN A 122 -5.78 -4.31 4.85
C ASN A 122 -5.78 -5.83 4.68
N LEU A 123 -6.79 -6.53 5.18
CA LEU A 123 -6.91 -7.98 5.05
C LEU A 123 -7.02 -8.41 3.59
N ASN A 124 -7.86 -7.74 2.79
CA ASN A 124 -7.99 -8.01 1.36
C ASN A 124 -6.69 -7.72 0.61
N SER A 125 -5.98 -6.67 1.00
CA SER A 125 -4.66 -6.35 0.43
C SER A 125 -3.64 -7.46 0.71
N ILE A 126 -3.62 -8.00 1.94
CA ILE A 126 -2.76 -9.12 2.32
C ILE A 126 -3.08 -10.37 1.47
N PHE A 127 -4.35 -10.71 1.28
CA PHE A 127 -4.74 -11.86 0.45
C PHE A 127 -4.43 -11.67 -1.04
N SER A 128 -4.33 -10.43 -1.50
CA SER A 128 -4.02 -10.11 -2.89
C SER A 128 -2.52 -10.05 -3.18
N ALA A 129 -1.68 -9.98 -2.15
CA ALA A 129 -0.24 -9.90 -2.29
C ALA A 129 0.40 -11.29 -2.42
N ASP A 130 1.49 -11.39 -3.19
CA ASP A 130 2.31 -12.59 -3.28
C ASP A 130 3.32 -12.67 -2.13
N LEU A 131 3.71 -11.51 -1.58
CA LEU A 131 4.57 -11.39 -0.41
C LEU A 131 4.13 -10.20 0.44
N VAL A 132 4.05 -10.41 1.75
CA VAL A 132 3.78 -9.35 2.73
C VAL A 132 5.01 -9.12 3.59
N LEU A 133 5.49 -7.89 3.62
CA LEU A 133 6.57 -7.43 4.46
C LEU A 133 6.01 -6.57 5.60
N TRP A 134 6.47 -6.80 6.81
CA TRP A 134 6.04 -6.07 8.00
C TRP A 134 7.16 -5.18 8.50
N ASN A 135 6.83 -3.95 8.89
CA ASN A 135 7.84 -3.03 9.45
C ASN A 135 8.39 -3.49 10.80
N SER A 136 7.64 -4.33 11.51
CA SER A 136 8.04 -4.89 12.80
C SER A 136 7.27 -6.17 13.12
N ARG A 137 7.85 -6.97 14.01
CA ARG A 137 7.18 -8.15 14.57
C ARG A 137 5.92 -7.77 15.35
N TRP A 138 5.97 -6.66 16.07
CA TRP A 138 4.81 -6.15 16.80
C TRP A 138 3.64 -5.83 15.86
N ASN A 139 3.91 -5.20 14.72
CA ASN A 139 2.86 -4.87 13.73
C ASN A 139 2.18 -6.15 13.20
N LEU A 140 2.94 -7.19 12.91
CA LEU A 140 2.40 -8.49 12.51
C LEU A 140 1.56 -9.13 13.63
N GLU A 141 2.10 -9.22 14.82
CA GLU A 141 1.45 -9.87 15.97
C GLU A 141 0.16 -9.13 16.39
N SER A 142 0.18 -7.78 16.39
CA SER A 142 -1.00 -6.98 16.70
C SER A 142 -2.10 -7.12 15.65
N PHE A 143 -1.72 -7.17 14.36
CA PHE A 143 -2.69 -7.41 13.29
C PHE A 143 -3.37 -8.78 13.45
N LEU A 144 -2.60 -9.85 13.65
CA LEU A 144 -3.14 -11.20 13.83
C LEU A 144 -4.00 -11.31 15.10
N GLY A 145 -3.59 -10.67 16.19
CA GLY A 145 -4.36 -10.62 17.44
C GLY A 145 -5.69 -9.88 17.30
N GLY A 146 -5.72 -8.80 16.57
CA GLY A 146 -6.92 -8.00 16.35
C GLY A 146 -7.96 -8.65 15.41
N LEU A 147 -7.59 -9.71 14.68
CA LEU A 147 -8.52 -10.48 13.84
C LEU A 147 -9.30 -11.54 14.62
N THR A 148 -8.90 -11.82 15.85
CA THR A 148 -9.55 -12.82 16.74
C THR A 148 -10.51 -12.15 17.73
#